data_b75e0b4362d855572f21de2856dd843a
#
_entry.id   b75e0b4362d855572f21de2856dd843a
#
_cell.length_a   1.000
_cell.length_b   1.000
_cell.length_c   1.000
_cell.angle_alpha   90.00
_cell.angle_beta   90.00
_cell.angle_gamma   90.00
#
_symmetry.space_group_name_H-M   'P 1'
#
loop_
_entity.id
_entity.type
_entity.pdbx_description
1 polymer ?
#
loop_
_entity_poly.entity_id
_entity_poly.type
_entity_poly.pdbx_seq_one_letter_code
_entity_poly.pdbx_strand_id
1 'polypeptide(L)'
;MKYLIDGKYILIIMILIYCKRKKHENILKKHPDTIIADVTSYAKDSLIKLSPFYPHGGIPVPFSDGVTATCVEAIWQGLKVFEGADVDVRMFQNDTMKNIKRTVRKYGKPLGHRKGICGKELLGYIEARKQIYIPFRCQC
;
A
#
# COMPACT_ATOMS: atom_id res chain seq x y z
N MET A 1 15.44 -10.63 20.25
CA MET A 1 16.60 -11.30 20.91
C MET A 1 17.55 -10.20 21.38
N LYS A 2 17.95 -10.21 22.64
CA LYS A 2 18.89 -9.22 23.20
C LYS A 2 20.26 -9.86 23.31
N TYR A 3 21.27 -9.21 22.79
CA TYR A 3 22.66 -9.63 22.95
C TYR A 3 23.41 -8.56 23.75
N LEU A 4 24.30 -8.98 24.66
CA LEU A 4 25.20 -8.11 25.39
C LEU A 4 26.57 -8.18 24.71
N ILE A 5 27.01 -7.08 24.10
CA ILE A 5 28.35 -6.95 23.51
C ILE A 5 28.97 -5.70 24.11
N ASP A 6 30.16 -5.84 24.72
CA ASP A 6 30.93 -4.76 25.37
C ASP A 6 30.11 -3.90 26.35
N GLY A 7 29.27 -4.55 27.18
CA GLY A 7 28.42 -3.86 28.14
C GLY A 7 27.22 -3.09 27.57
N LYS A 8 26.96 -3.18 26.27
CA LYS A 8 25.79 -2.58 25.61
C LYS A 8 24.80 -3.64 25.14
N TYR A 9 23.50 -3.40 25.40
CA TYR A 9 22.44 -4.25 24.88
C TYR A 9 22.18 -3.92 23.41
N ILE A 10 22.33 -4.90 22.55
CA ILE A 10 21.92 -4.81 21.14
C ILE A 10 20.58 -5.49 21.01
N LEU A 11 19.55 -4.74 20.61
CA LEU A 11 18.23 -5.26 20.27
C LEU A 11 18.17 -5.57 18.77
N ILE A 12 18.18 -6.84 18.42
CA ILE A 12 17.94 -7.26 17.03
C ILE A 12 16.45 -7.44 16.86
N ILE A 13 15.84 -6.57 16.06
CA ILE A 13 14.43 -6.69 15.64
C ILE A 13 14.40 -7.40 14.30
N MET A 14 13.79 -8.58 14.27
CA MET A 14 13.53 -9.31 13.04
C MET A 14 12.06 -9.14 12.66
N ILE A 15 11.79 -8.59 11.47
CA ILE A 15 10.44 -8.45 10.95
C ILE A 15 10.14 -9.63 10.03
N LEU A 16 9.08 -10.37 10.36
CA LEU A 16 8.57 -11.48 9.57
C LEU A 16 7.25 -11.08 8.91
N ILE A 17 7.12 -11.35 7.62
CA ILE A 17 5.91 -11.02 6.86
C ILE A 17 5.15 -12.31 6.57
N TYR A 18 3.88 -12.33 6.99
CA TYR A 18 2.96 -13.44 6.76
C TYR A 18 1.74 -13.01 5.96
N CYS A 19 1.22 -13.92 5.15
CA CYS A 19 -0.05 -13.73 4.48
C CYS A 19 -1.20 -13.74 5.51
N LYS A 20 -2.18 -12.85 5.37
CA LYS A 20 -3.37 -12.75 6.24
C LYS A 20 -4.13 -14.08 6.43
N ARG A 21 -4.05 -14.99 5.47
CA ARG A 21 -4.68 -16.34 5.58
C ARG A 21 -4.00 -17.23 6.62
N LYS A 22 -2.78 -16.92 7.05
CA LYS A 22 -2.10 -17.70 8.09
C LYS A 22 -2.72 -17.39 9.44
N LYS A 23 -3.21 -18.43 10.14
CA LYS A 23 -3.78 -18.28 11.47
C LYS A 23 -2.73 -17.82 12.47
N HIS A 24 -3.07 -16.88 13.37
CA HIS A 24 -2.18 -16.33 14.39
C HIS A 24 -1.58 -17.44 15.28
N GLU A 25 -2.39 -18.42 15.68
CA GLU A 25 -1.94 -19.59 16.47
C GLU A 25 -0.77 -20.33 15.81
N ASN A 26 -0.80 -20.50 14.49
CA ASN A 26 0.26 -21.17 13.75
C ASN A 26 1.54 -20.33 13.62
N ILE A 27 1.39 -19.00 13.67
CA ILE A 27 2.53 -18.06 13.71
C ILE A 27 3.17 -18.14 15.10
N LEU A 28 2.38 -18.04 16.17
CA LEU A 28 2.86 -18.09 17.55
C LEU A 28 3.48 -19.45 17.91
N LYS A 29 2.96 -20.58 17.40
CA LYS A 29 3.59 -21.89 17.57
C LYS A 29 5.02 -21.93 17.00
N LYS A 30 5.25 -21.25 15.88
CA LYS A 30 6.57 -21.18 15.23
C LYS A 30 7.48 -20.11 15.83
N HIS A 31 6.90 -19.03 16.33
CA HIS A 31 7.58 -17.87 16.87
C HIS A 31 6.88 -17.39 18.15
N PRO A 32 7.10 -18.05 19.30
CA PRO A 32 6.31 -17.82 20.52
C PRO A 32 6.40 -16.37 21.05
N ASP A 33 7.57 -15.74 20.92
CA ASP A 33 7.83 -14.39 21.45
C ASP A 33 7.56 -13.27 20.44
N THR A 34 6.74 -13.54 19.42
CA THR A 34 6.48 -12.61 18.34
C THR A 34 5.25 -11.74 18.64
N ILE A 35 5.37 -10.44 18.40
CA ILE A 35 4.21 -9.53 18.36
C ILE A 35 3.61 -9.59 16.95
N ILE A 36 2.34 -9.91 16.85
CA ILE A 36 1.61 -9.95 15.58
C ILE A 36 0.94 -8.60 15.36
N ALA A 37 1.34 -7.90 14.28
CA ALA A 37 0.74 -6.66 13.83
C ALA A 37 -0.10 -6.89 12.56
N ASP A 38 -1.41 -6.69 12.64
CA ASP A 38 -2.29 -6.71 11.46
C ASP A 38 -2.33 -5.33 10.83
N VAL A 39 -1.66 -5.16 9.70
CA VAL A 39 -1.61 -3.91 8.93
C VAL A 39 -2.51 -3.93 7.69
N THR A 40 -3.48 -4.84 7.64
CA THR A 40 -4.44 -4.90 6.53
C THR A 40 -5.58 -3.91 6.73
N SER A 41 -6.37 -3.70 5.67
CA SER A 41 -7.61 -2.88 5.72
C SER A 41 -8.73 -3.48 6.60
N TYR A 42 -8.50 -4.65 7.19
CA TYR A 42 -9.41 -5.34 8.11
C TYR A 42 -8.91 -5.34 9.57
N ALA A 43 -7.80 -4.67 9.86
CA ALA A 43 -7.32 -4.51 11.23
C ALA A 43 -8.38 -3.81 12.09
N LYS A 44 -8.50 -4.27 13.36
CA LYS A 44 -9.51 -3.74 14.30
C LYS A 44 -8.94 -2.70 15.25
N ASP A 45 -7.64 -2.50 15.24
CA ASP A 45 -6.90 -1.58 16.09
C ASP A 45 -6.33 -0.41 15.30
N SER A 46 -5.54 0.44 15.96
CA SER A 46 -4.92 1.61 15.35
C SER A 46 -3.96 1.29 14.20
N LEU A 47 -3.50 0.03 14.08
CA LEU A 47 -2.61 -0.40 13.00
C LEU A 47 -3.28 -0.42 11.62
N ILE A 48 -4.61 -0.33 11.56
CA ILE A 48 -5.35 -0.11 10.31
C ILE A 48 -4.83 1.13 9.57
N LYS A 49 -4.32 2.14 10.29
CA LYS A 49 -3.71 3.34 9.70
C LYS A 49 -2.48 3.05 8.85
N LEU A 50 -1.81 1.91 9.06
CA LEU A 50 -0.70 1.46 8.24
C LEU A 50 -1.14 0.80 6.93
N SER A 51 -2.44 0.60 6.75
CA SER A 51 -2.99 0.07 5.50
C SER A 51 -2.90 1.12 4.38
N PRO A 52 -2.48 0.74 3.16
CA PRO A 52 -2.50 1.66 2.02
C PRO A 52 -3.91 2.11 1.60
N PHE A 53 -4.94 1.49 2.16
CA PHE A 53 -6.35 1.86 1.95
C PHE A 53 -6.84 2.93 2.93
N TYR A 54 -6.09 3.18 4.02
CA TYR A 54 -6.53 4.11 5.05
C TYR A 54 -6.54 5.55 4.52
N PRO A 55 -7.66 6.29 4.72
CA PRO A 55 -7.82 7.64 4.16
C PRO A 55 -7.13 8.70 5.03
N HIS A 56 -5.82 8.84 4.90
CA HIS A 56 -5.05 9.88 5.58
C HIS A 56 -5.40 11.29 5.06
N GLY A 57 -5.81 11.39 3.80
CA GLY A 57 -6.05 12.65 3.13
C GLY A 57 -4.77 13.38 2.72
N GLY A 58 -4.89 14.31 1.78
CA GLY A 58 -3.81 15.22 1.41
C GLY A 58 -2.55 14.58 0.80
N ILE A 59 -2.60 13.31 0.39
CA ILE A 59 -1.43 12.63 -0.18
C ILE A 59 -1.18 13.14 -1.60
N PRO A 60 -0.01 13.75 -1.89
CA PRO A 60 0.28 14.23 -3.24
C PRO A 60 0.26 13.10 -4.28
N VAL A 61 -0.40 13.32 -5.41
CA VAL A 61 -0.37 12.37 -6.52
C VAL A 61 0.92 12.57 -7.32
N PRO A 62 1.77 11.52 -7.48
CA PRO A 62 3.04 11.66 -8.18
C PRO A 62 2.87 12.21 -9.59
N PHE A 63 3.80 13.06 -10.01
CA PHE A 63 3.81 13.65 -11.34
C PHE A 63 2.52 14.41 -11.71
N SER A 64 1.82 14.95 -10.70
CA SER A 64 0.52 15.63 -10.87
C SER A 64 0.41 16.80 -9.92
N ASP A 65 1.03 17.93 -10.29
CA ASP A 65 1.14 19.10 -9.44
C ASP A 65 -0.22 19.59 -8.94
N GLY A 66 -0.28 19.88 -7.63
CA GLY A 66 -1.50 20.36 -6.97
C GLY A 66 -2.61 19.33 -6.77
N VAL A 67 -2.43 18.09 -7.22
CA VAL A 67 -3.42 17.01 -7.06
C VAL A 67 -3.10 16.17 -5.84
N THR A 68 -4.11 15.92 -5.00
CA THR A 68 -3.99 15.07 -3.82
C THR A 68 -5.02 13.95 -3.83
N ALA A 69 -4.74 12.91 -3.05
CA ALA A 69 -5.64 11.77 -2.87
C ALA A 69 -5.82 11.44 -1.39
N THR A 70 -6.84 10.67 -1.08
CA THR A 70 -7.18 10.26 0.29
C THR A 70 -6.26 9.15 0.81
N CYS A 71 -5.84 8.21 -0.04
CA CYS A 71 -5.00 7.09 0.34
C CYS A 71 -4.09 6.61 -0.80
N VAL A 72 -3.05 5.84 -0.46
CA VAL A 72 -2.07 5.33 -1.44
C VAL A 72 -2.72 4.39 -2.46
N GLU A 73 -3.65 3.55 -2.03
CA GLU A 73 -4.37 2.65 -2.96
C GLU A 73 -5.25 3.42 -3.93
N ALA A 74 -5.83 4.55 -3.51
CA ALA A 74 -6.61 5.44 -4.39
C ALA A 74 -5.73 6.00 -5.52
N ILE A 75 -4.51 6.42 -5.22
CA ILE A 75 -3.53 6.84 -6.24
C ILE A 75 -3.22 5.68 -7.19
N TRP A 76 -2.90 4.51 -6.63
CA TRP A 76 -2.56 3.33 -7.41
C TRP A 76 -3.66 2.93 -8.38
N GLN A 77 -4.90 2.88 -7.91
CA GLN A 77 -6.05 2.51 -8.74
C GLN A 77 -6.47 3.63 -9.69
N GLY A 78 -6.34 4.88 -9.27
CA GLY A 78 -6.68 6.04 -10.11
C GLY A 78 -5.77 6.18 -11.32
N LEU A 79 -4.46 6.00 -11.15
CA LEU A 79 -3.48 6.08 -12.24
C LEU A 79 -3.38 4.80 -13.09
N LYS A 80 -4.07 3.72 -12.69
CA LYS A 80 -4.01 2.44 -13.39
C LYS A 80 -4.79 2.49 -14.71
N VAL A 81 -4.14 2.08 -15.79
CA VAL A 81 -4.69 2.04 -17.15
C VAL A 81 -5.04 0.61 -17.54
N PHE A 82 -6.18 0.43 -18.16
CA PHE A 82 -6.70 -0.83 -18.67
C PHE A 82 -7.00 -0.72 -20.16
N GLU A 83 -7.22 -1.84 -20.84
CA GLU A 83 -7.67 -1.87 -22.24
C GLU A 83 -8.96 -1.06 -22.46
N GLY A 84 -9.89 -1.11 -21.52
CA GLY A 84 -11.19 -0.44 -21.59
C GLY A 84 -11.32 0.82 -20.75
N ALA A 85 -10.27 1.29 -20.09
CA ALA A 85 -10.35 2.49 -19.24
C ALA A 85 -9.00 3.11 -18.94
N ASP A 86 -8.90 4.42 -19.04
CA ASP A 86 -7.71 5.21 -18.65
C ASP A 86 -7.78 5.65 -17.18
N VAL A 87 -6.98 6.64 -16.80
CA VAL A 87 -6.95 7.26 -15.48
C VAL A 87 -8.36 7.60 -14.99
N ASP A 88 -8.62 7.32 -13.73
CA ASP A 88 -9.88 7.66 -13.07
C ASP A 88 -9.61 8.50 -11.82
N VAL A 89 -9.61 9.81 -11.97
CA VAL A 89 -9.33 10.77 -10.88
C VAL A 89 -10.36 10.72 -9.75
N ARG A 90 -11.57 10.18 -9.98
CA ARG A 90 -12.59 10.02 -8.95
C ARG A 90 -12.13 9.07 -7.84
N MET A 91 -11.24 8.14 -8.15
CA MET A 91 -10.65 7.24 -7.17
C MET A 91 -9.90 7.99 -6.07
N PHE A 92 -9.29 9.14 -6.38
CA PHE A 92 -8.48 9.91 -5.44
C PHE A 92 -9.26 10.43 -4.23
N GLN A 93 -10.57 10.59 -4.38
CA GLN A 93 -11.46 11.08 -3.31
C GLN A 93 -12.13 9.95 -2.52
N ASN A 94 -11.78 8.69 -2.76
CA ASN A 94 -12.38 7.58 -2.03
C ASN A 94 -11.80 7.47 -0.62
N ASP A 95 -12.58 7.81 0.38
CA ASP A 95 -12.25 7.78 1.81
C ASP A 95 -12.90 6.61 2.57
N THR A 96 -13.64 5.76 1.86
CA THR A 96 -14.46 4.69 2.47
C THR A 96 -13.71 3.40 2.73
N MET A 97 -12.48 3.25 2.25
CA MET A 97 -11.71 2.00 2.22
C MET A 97 -12.39 0.86 1.42
N LYS A 98 -13.51 1.15 0.74
CA LYS A 98 -14.31 0.19 -0.02
C LYS A 98 -14.36 0.59 -1.50
N ASN A 99 -14.59 -0.39 -2.36
CA ASN A 99 -14.78 -0.18 -3.81
C ASN A 99 -13.64 0.57 -4.53
N ILE A 100 -12.45 0.60 -3.94
CA ILE A 100 -11.27 1.27 -4.52
C ILE A 100 -10.72 0.46 -5.69
N LYS A 101 -10.80 -0.88 -5.64
CA LYS A 101 -10.17 -1.74 -6.65
C LYS A 101 -10.90 -1.70 -7.99
N ARG A 102 -10.17 -1.32 -9.03
CA ARG A 102 -10.60 -1.46 -10.43
C ARG A 102 -10.22 -2.86 -10.91
N THR A 103 -11.20 -3.62 -11.39
CA THR A 103 -11.04 -5.06 -11.68
C THR A 103 -10.91 -5.35 -13.16
N VAL A 104 -10.13 -6.39 -13.48
CA VAL A 104 -10.00 -6.92 -14.86
C VAL A 104 -11.34 -7.29 -15.47
N ARG A 105 -12.25 -7.84 -14.65
CA ARG A 105 -13.60 -8.21 -15.11
C ARG A 105 -14.38 -7.03 -15.69
N LYS A 106 -14.18 -5.81 -15.13
CA LYS A 106 -14.92 -4.61 -15.55
C LYS A 106 -14.22 -3.81 -16.64
N TYR A 107 -12.87 -3.79 -16.61
CA TYR A 107 -12.10 -2.85 -17.40
C TYR A 107 -11.13 -3.51 -18.40
N GLY A 108 -11.08 -4.84 -18.46
CA GLY A 108 -10.13 -5.56 -19.29
C GLY A 108 -8.72 -5.68 -18.65
N LYS A 109 -7.75 -6.07 -19.46
CA LYS A 109 -6.38 -6.30 -19.02
C LYS A 109 -5.71 -4.97 -18.57
N PRO A 110 -4.98 -4.94 -17.44
CA PRO A 110 -4.19 -3.77 -17.06
C PRO A 110 -2.97 -3.63 -17.99
N LEU A 111 -2.79 -2.43 -18.52
CA LEU A 111 -1.70 -2.06 -19.41
C LEU A 111 -0.51 -1.47 -18.66
N GLY A 112 -0.76 -0.83 -17.50
CA GLY A 112 0.26 -0.18 -16.69
C GLY A 112 -0.33 0.92 -15.81
N HIS A 113 0.50 1.88 -15.42
CA HIS A 113 0.09 3.06 -14.66
C HIS A 113 0.58 4.31 -15.35
N ARG A 114 -0.29 5.30 -15.47
CA ARG A 114 0.05 6.59 -16.07
C ARG A 114 1.03 7.35 -15.15
N LYS A 115 2.08 7.92 -15.74
CA LYS A 115 3.02 8.77 -15.01
C LYS A 115 2.42 10.18 -14.87
N GLY A 116 1.58 10.33 -13.83
CA GLY A 116 0.74 11.50 -13.59
C GLY A 116 -0.57 11.48 -14.37
N ILE A 117 -1.53 12.33 -13.95
CA ILE A 117 -2.88 12.37 -14.52
C ILE A 117 -2.92 12.80 -15.99
N CYS A 118 -2.01 13.69 -16.39
CA CYS A 118 -1.88 14.19 -17.76
C CYS A 118 -0.68 13.62 -18.50
N GLY A 119 0.09 12.70 -17.87
CA GLY A 119 1.29 12.13 -18.45
C GLY A 119 0.97 11.23 -19.66
N LYS A 120 1.85 11.22 -20.67
CA LYS A 120 1.73 10.31 -21.82
C LYS A 120 2.43 8.98 -21.58
N GLU A 121 3.42 8.97 -20.69
CA GLU A 121 4.23 7.78 -20.36
C GLU A 121 3.40 6.77 -19.55
N LEU A 122 3.51 5.50 -19.92
CA LEU A 122 2.89 4.38 -19.22
C LEU A 122 3.97 3.54 -18.54
N LEU A 123 3.96 3.54 -17.22
CA LEU A 123 4.88 2.78 -16.39
C LEU A 123 4.43 1.32 -16.30
N GLY A 124 5.36 0.40 -16.51
CA GLY A 124 5.15 -1.02 -16.20
C GLY A 124 4.98 -1.26 -14.70
N TYR A 125 4.56 -2.47 -14.32
CA TYR A 125 4.22 -2.79 -12.92
C TYR A 125 5.35 -2.47 -11.94
N ILE A 126 6.59 -2.87 -12.23
CA ILE A 126 7.74 -2.69 -11.33
C ILE A 126 8.09 -1.20 -11.19
N GLU A 127 8.15 -0.47 -12.30
CA GLU A 127 8.45 0.96 -12.29
C GLU A 127 7.35 1.77 -11.58
N ALA A 128 6.10 1.44 -11.84
CA ALA A 128 4.98 2.05 -11.13
C ALA A 128 5.03 1.78 -9.61
N ARG A 129 5.41 0.56 -9.20
CA ARG A 129 5.62 0.25 -7.77
C ARG A 129 6.70 1.14 -7.15
N LYS A 130 7.82 1.33 -7.84
CA LYS A 130 8.95 2.14 -7.34
C LYS A 130 8.63 3.65 -7.32
N GLN A 131 7.97 4.16 -8.37
CA GLN A 131 7.81 5.60 -8.58
C GLN A 131 6.48 6.16 -8.04
N ILE A 132 5.44 5.33 -7.92
CA ILE A 132 4.10 5.74 -7.48
C ILE A 132 3.75 5.20 -6.10
N TYR A 133 3.94 3.90 -5.85
CA TYR A 133 3.40 3.24 -4.67
C TYR A 133 4.31 3.31 -3.43
N ILE A 134 5.60 2.95 -3.59
CA ILE A 134 6.55 2.85 -2.47
C ILE A 134 6.86 4.20 -1.82
N PRO A 135 7.06 5.31 -2.56
CA PRO A 135 7.45 6.58 -1.96
C PRO A 135 6.49 7.06 -0.86
N PHE A 136 5.21 6.72 -0.96
CA PHE A 136 4.18 7.15 0.00
C PHE A 136 3.97 6.21 1.18
N ARG A 137 4.53 5.00 1.17
CA ARG A 137 4.51 4.11 2.34
C ARG A 137 5.52 4.49 3.41
N CYS A 138 6.51 5.33 3.06
CA CYS A 138 7.58 5.73 3.98
C CYS A 138 7.31 7.08 4.68
N GLN A 139 6.17 7.71 4.45
CA GLN A 139 5.81 9.02 5.02
C GLN A 139 4.82 8.92 6.21
N CYS A 140 4.49 7.70 6.64
CA CYS A 140 3.61 7.46 7.79
C CYS A 140 4.42 7.07 9.03
#